data_c66dcd76c0f5099da0c65ece6d29bb9c
#
_entry.id   c66dcd76c0f5099da0c65ece6d29bb9c
#
_cell.length_a   1.000
_cell.length_b   1.000
_cell.length_c   1.000
_cell.angle_alpha   90.00
_cell.angle_beta   90.00
_cell.angle_gamma   90.00
#
_symmetry.space_group_name_H-M   'P 1'
#
loop_
_entity.id
_entity.type
_entity.pdbx_description
1 polymer ?
#
loop_
_entity_poly.entity_id
_entity_poly.type
_entity_poly.pdbx_seq_one_letter_code
_entity_poly.pdbx_strand_id
1 'polypeptide(L)'
;SVLGHNKKQEAIAVLIAKNDHKIYVYQLDKGISQDKAATISREKGASDIDKITFGRYQDKPIWEVKSGNQYYLVDFETGAVIQ
;
A
#
# COMPACT_ATOMS: atom_id res chain seq x y z
N SER A 1 6.83 3.15 -6.52
CA SER A 1 6.51 4.06 -5.41
C SER A 1 7.75 4.38 -4.59
N VAL A 2 7.75 5.53 -3.97
CA VAL A 2 8.83 5.96 -3.09
C VAL A 2 8.22 6.31 -1.74
N LEU A 3 8.75 5.71 -0.68
CA LEU A 3 8.38 6.06 0.69
C LEU A 3 9.42 7.01 1.25
N GLY A 4 8.97 8.07 1.89
CA GLY A 4 9.88 9.07 2.44
C GLY A 4 9.19 9.96 3.46
N HIS A 5 9.75 11.14 3.66
CA HIS A 5 9.22 12.13 4.59
C HIS A 5 9.16 13.48 3.91
N ASN A 6 8.13 14.27 4.25
CA ASN A 6 8.00 15.64 3.77
C ASN A 6 8.79 16.59 4.68
N LYS A 7 8.68 17.92 4.43
CA LYS A 7 9.41 18.91 5.22
C LYS A 7 9.03 18.92 6.69
N LYS A 8 7.84 18.44 7.04
CA LYS A 8 7.36 18.35 8.42
C LYS A 8 7.72 17.00 9.07
N GLN A 9 8.53 16.19 8.40
CA GLN A 9 8.92 14.84 8.86
C GLN A 9 7.77 13.86 8.91
N GLU A 10 6.69 14.14 8.18
CA GLU A 10 5.58 13.19 8.06
C GLU A 10 5.92 12.13 7.01
N ALA A 11 5.62 10.89 7.31
CA ALA A 11 5.84 9.79 6.36
C ALA A 11 4.87 9.90 5.19
N ILE A 12 5.40 9.81 3.98
CA ILE A 12 4.60 9.92 2.75
C ILE A 12 4.94 8.79 1.79
N ALA A 13 3.99 8.53 0.89
CA ALA A 13 4.20 7.67 -0.28
C ALA A 13 4.01 8.52 -1.52
N VAL A 14 4.93 8.39 -2.48
CA VAL A 14 4.86 9.12 -3.75
C VAL A 14 4.72 8.10 -4.87
N LEU A 15 3.69 8.25 -5.68
CA LEU A 15 3.43 7.37 -6.82
C LEU A 15 3.41 8.19 -8.10
N ILE A 16 4.03 7.66 -9.14
CA ILE A 16 4.02 8.29 -10.46
C ILE A 16 3.27 7.35 -11.40
N ALA A 17 2.16 7.84 -11.97
CA ALA A 17 1.38 7.08 -12.92
C ALA A 17 2.14 7.02 -14.26
N LYS A 18 2.20 5.82 -14.84
CA LYS A 18 2.96 5.60 -16.08
C LYS A 18 2.29 6.22 -17.30
N ASN A 19 0.95 6.30 -17.30
CA ASN A 19 0.21 6.72 -18.48
C ASN A 19 0.22 8.23 -18.70
N ASP A 20 -0.09 8.99 -17.65
CA ASP A 20 -0.27 10.44 -17.75
C ASP A 20 0.79 11.22 -16.99
N HIS A 21 1.77 10.54 -16.38
CA HIS A 21 2.85 11.12 -15.60
C HIS A 21 2.37 11.93 -14.40
N LYS A 22 1.14 11.69 -13.94
CA LYS A 22 0.63 12.35 -12.74
C LYS A 22 1.36 11.81 -11.51
N ILE A 23 1.57 12.72 -10.57
CA ILE A 23 2.22 12.39 -9.30
C ILE A 23 1.15 12.41 -8.20
N TYR A 24 1.11 11.33 -7.42
CA TYR A 24 0.19 11.20 -6.29
C TYR A 24 1.00 11.10 -5.03
N VAL A 25 0.64 11.93 -4.04
CA VAL A 25 1.32 11.94 -2.73
C VAL A 25 0.29 11.62 -1.66
N TYR A 26 0.61 10.63 -0.84
CA TYR A 26 -0.26 10.20 0.25
C TYR A 26 0.47 10.32 1.57
N GLN A 27 -0.20 10.89 2.58
CA GLN A 27 0.31 10.89 3.95
C GLN A 27 0.00 9.53 4.56
N LEU A 28 1.04 8.83 5.01
CA LEU A 28 0.88 7.45 5.48
C LEU A 28 0.11 7.35 6.80
N ASP A 29 0.01 8.45 7.55
CA ASP A 29 -0.80 8.48 8.78
C ASP A 29 -2.30 8.63 8.51
N LYS A 30 -2.70 8.82 7.25
CA LYS A 30 -4.11 8.96 6.87
C LYS A 30 -4.79 7.64 6.54
N GLY A 31 -4.08 6.53 6.65
CA GLY A 31 -4.62 5.21 6.36
C GLY A 31 -3.97 4.14 7.23
N ILE A 32 -4.16 2.88 6.84
CA ILE A 32 -3.59 1.77 7.58
C ILE A 32 -2.08 1.70 7.38
N SER A 33 -1.39 1.21 8.40
CA SER A 33 0.06 1.01 8.33
C SER A 33 0.42 -0.20 7.49
N GLN A 34 1.69 -0.28 7.08
CA GLN A 34 2.23 -1.44 6.41
C GLN A 34 2.07 -2.70 7.26
N ASP A 35 2.33 -2.59 8.56
CA ASP A 35 2.17 -3.72 9.48
C ASP A 35 0.72 -4.17 9.58
N LYS A 36 -0.22 -3.22 9.57
CA LYS A 36 -1.64 -3.55 9.60
C LYS A 36 -2.04 -4.29 8.31
N ALA A 37 -1.53 -3.85 7.17
CA ALA A 37 -1.78 -4.53 5.90
C ALA A 37 -1.26 -5.98 5.94
N ALA A 38 -0.09 -6.19 6.54
CA ALA A 38 0.45 -7.53 6.70
C ALA A 38 -0.45 -8.40 7.59
N THR A 39 -0.92 -7.85 8.70
CA THR A 39 -1.82 -8.57 9.62
C THR A 39 -3.11 -8.96 8.92
N ILE A 40 -3.72 -8.00 8.19
CA ILE A 40 -4.96 -8.25 7.45
C ILE A 40 -4.75 -9.36 6.42
N SER A 41 -3.63 -9.32 5.69
CA SER A 41 -3.32 -10.32 4.68
C SER A 41 -3.15 -11.72 5.30
N ARG A 42 -2.52 -11.81 6.46
CA ARG A 42 -2.38 -13.08 7.18
C ARG A 42 -3.72 -13.64 7.59
N GLU A 43 -4.64 -12.79 8.02
CA GLU A 43 -6.00 -13.19 8.36
C GLU A 43 -6.76 -13.74 7.14
N LYS A 44 -6.34 -13.35 5.94
CA LYS A 44 -6.93 -13.82 4.68
C LYS A 44 -6.18 -15.01 4.08
N GLY A 45 -5.14 -15.50 4.74
CA GLY A 45 -4.46 -16.70 4.31
C GLY A 45 -3.00 -16.54 3.90
N ALA A 46 -2.45 -15.32 3.95
CA ALA A 46 -1.03 -15.13 3.67
C ALA A 46 -0.20 -15.83 4.75
N SER A 47 0.75 -16.66 4.35
CA SER A 47 1.64 -17.33 5.29
C SER A 47 2.92 -16.53 5.49
N ASP A 48 3.86 -16.65 4.55
CA ASP A 48 5.10 -15.91 4.59
C ASP A 48 5.03 -14.74 3.64
N ILE A 49 5.17 -13.53 4.17
CA ILE A 49 5.11 -12.33 3.36
C ILE A 49 6.49 -12.02 2.83
N ASP A 50 6.62 -11.98 1.50
CA ASP A 50 7.88 -11.73 0.82
C ASP A 50 8.12 -10.25 0.61
N LYS A 51 7.05 -9.49 0.31
CA LYS A 51 7.17 -8.09 -0.06
C LYS A 51 5.86 -7.36 0.16
N ILE A 52 5.95 -6.11 0.59
CA ILE A 52 4.80 -5.21 0.69
C ILE A 52 5.15 -3.93 -0.04
N THR A 53 4.30 -3.54 -0.97
CA THR A 53 4.51 -2.36 -1.81
C THR A 53 3.30 -1.45 -1.75
N PHE A 54 3.52 -0.14 -1.69
CA PHE A 54 2.44 0.83 -1.79
C PHE A 54 2.17 1.13 -3.27
N GLY A 55 0.90 1.16 -3.65
CA GLY A 55 0.51 1.41 -5.04
C GLY A 55 -0.89 1.95 -5.16
N ARG A 56 -1.39 1.99 -6.39
CA ARG A 56 -2.77 2.37 -6.70
C ARG A 56 -3.41 1.28 -7.52
N TYR A 57 -4.67 1.00 -7.24
CA TYR A 57 -5.48 0.04 -7.97
C TYR A 57 -6.89 0.60 -8.12
N GLN A 58 -7.36 0.73 -9.37
CA GLN A 58 -8.67 1.31 -9.69
C GLN A 58 -8.86 2.66 -8.97
N ASP A 59 -7.85 3.52 -9.10
CA ASP A 59 -7.83 4.88 -8.55
C ASP A 59 -7.84 4.96 -7.02
N LYS A 60 -7.51 3.87 -6.35
CA LYS A 60 -7.43 3.84 -4.88
C LYS A 60 -6.01 3.52 -4.42
N PRO A 61 -5.53 4.17 -3.36
CA PRO A 61 -4.26 3.79 -2.76
C PRO A 61 -4.41 2.44 -2.05
N ILE A 62 -3.45 1.56 -2.27
CA ILE A 62 -3.47 0.21 -1.70
C ILE A 62 -2.08 -0.20 -1.19
N TRP A 63 -2.08 -1.16 -0.27
CA TRP A 63 -0.90 -1.95 0.01
C TRP A 63 -1.01 -3.26 -0.76
N GLU A 64 0.01 -3.57 -1.56
CA GLU A 64 0.09 -4.86 -2.24
C GLU A 64 1.00 -5.77 -1.43
N VAL A 65 0.46 -6.88 -0.96
CA VAL A 65 1.18 -7.84 -0.14
C VAL A 65 1.40 -9.10 -0.96
N LYS A 66 2.67 -9.44 -1.17
CA LYS A 66 3.03 -10.67 -1.90
C LYS A 66 3.42 -11.75 -0.90
N SER A 67 2.77 -12.91 -1.02
CA SER A 67 3.05 -14.09 -0.22
C SER A 67 3.11 -15.31 -1.15
N GLY A 68 4.32 -15.77 -1.47
CA GLY A 68 4.52 -16.82 -2.45
C GLY A 68 4.00 -16.39 -3.82
N ASN A 69 3.06 -17.15 -4.36
CA ASN A 69 2.43 -16.83 -5.64
C ASN A 69 1.15 -16.03 -5.49
N GLN A 70 0.79 -15.65 -4.27
CA GLN A 70 -0.45 -14.94 -4.00
C GLN A 70 -0.18 -13.46 -3.78
N TYR A 71 -1.12 -12.64 -4.23
CA TYR A 71 -1.11 -11.20 -4.02
C TYR A 71 -2.39 -10.80 -3.31
N TYR A 72 -2.24 -9.95 -2.29
CA TYR A 72 -3.36 -9.40 -1.53
C TYR A 72 -3.34 -7.90 -1.69
N LEU A 73 -4.43 -7.32 -2.17
CA LEU A 73 -4.55 -5.87 -2.29
C LEU A 73 -5.41 -5.37 -1.14
N VAL A 74 -4.81 -4.57 -0.27
CA VAL A 74 -5.48 -4.06 0.92
C VAL A 74 -5.68 -2.56 0.76
N ASP A 75 -6.92 -2.12 0.84
CA ASP A 75 -7.27 -0.70 0.71
C ASP A 75 -6.56 0.09 1.81
N PHE A 76 -5.78 1.10 1.41
CA PHE A 76 -5.01 1.91 2.35
C PHE A 76 -5.90 2.70 3.29
N GLU A 77 -7.04 3.18 2.80
CA GLU A 77 -7.92 4.05 3.58
C GLU A 77 -8.82 3.26 4.53
N THR A 78 -9.28 2.09 4.12
CA THR A 78 -10.28 1.32 4.88
C THR A 78 -9.75 0.04 5.49
N GLY A 79 -8.69 -0.53 4.94
CA GLY A 79 -8.21 -1.84 5.35
C GLY A 79 -8.94 -3.00 4.72
N ALA A 80 -9.87 -2.75 3.82
CA ALA A 80 -10.61 -3.81 3.15
C ALA A 80 -9.70 -4.56 2.17
N VAL A 81 -9.86 -5.87 2.11
CA VAL A 81 -9.15 -6.67 1.11
C VAL A 81 -9.92 -6.58 -0.19
N ILE A 82 -9.27 -6.04 -1.22
CA ILE A 82 -9.89 -5.84 -2.53
C ILE A 82 -9.75 -7.12 -3.36
N GLN A 83 -8.61 -7.78 -3.19
CA GLN A 83 -8.32 -8.96 -4.01
C GLN A 83 -7.32 -9.86 -3.30
#